data_35f6b37706d70972819ca6fec2c27722
#
_entry.id   35f6b37706d70972819ca6fec2c27722
#
_cell.length_a   1.000
_cell.length_b   1.000
_cell.length_c   1.000
_cell.angle_alpha   90.00
_cell.angle_beta   90.00
_cell.angle_gamma   90.00
#
_symmetry.space_group_name_H-M   'P 1'
#
loop_
_entity.id
_entity.type
_entity.pdbx_description
1 polymer ?
#
loop_
_entity_poly.entity_id
_entity_poly.type
_entity_poly.pdbx_seq_one_letter_code
_entity_poly.pdbx_strand_id
1 'polypeptide(L)'
;RQIPEAWNNNNVMKKSRKSSYEFFAGLMEPWDGPAAMAFSDGRKIAATLDRNGLRPARYIVTADNTILMASEVGVLPSIKEEDIKIKWRLQPGKMLLVDLEEKRIISDDELKDSLSSEFPYEKWIKQDRIRLSSLRSKTKPSYDFGKLLNLQKCFGYSKEDIKFFLQPMMIDGQDPVGSMGRDIPLAALSDKSRLLYDYFFQKFAQVTNPPIDPIREEVVMSLKTYLGAKPNIFDFNNQNTNKLLEIDPVSYTHLTLPTTEAV
;
A
#
# COMPACT_ATOMS: atom_id res chain seq x y z
N ARG A 1 -8.88 -6.31 -2.95
CA ARG A 1 -8.58 -5.92 -1.62
C ARG A 1 -7.08 -5.72 -1.33
N GLN A 2 -6.21 -6.61 -1.77
CA GLN A 2 -4.75 -6.43 -1.71
C GLN A 2 -4.27 -5.32 -2.63
N ILE A 3 -5.06 -4.96 -3.60
CA ILE A 3 -4.85 -3.85 -4.54
C ILE A 3 -5.98 -2.85 -4.33
N PRO A 4 -5.92 -2.03 -3.27
CA PRO A 4 -6.98 -1.09 -2.98
C PRO A 4 -6.96 0.11 -3.92
N GLU A 5 -8.12 0.70 -4.14
CA GLU A 5 -8.20 2.07 -4.66
C GLU A 5 -7.80 3.08 -3.57
N ALA A 6 -7.61 4.34 -3.94
CA ALA A 6 -7.32 5.42 -3.01
C ALA A 6 -8.53 5.68 -2.09
N TRP A 7 -8.47 5.17 -0.86
CA TRP A 7 -9.59 5.20 0.09
C TRP A 7 -9.34 6.07 1.32
N ASN A 8 -8.09 6.18 1.76
CA ASN A 8 -7.77 6.99 2.92
C ASN A 8 -8.00 8.46 2.62
N ASN A 9 -8.53 9.21 3.58
CA ASN A 9 -8.88 10.63 3.43
C ASN A 9 -9.85 10.95 2.28
N ASN A 10 -10.48 9.96 1.64
CA ASN A 10 -11.47 10.16 0.60
C ASN A 10 -12.85 10.45 1.21
N ASN A 11 -13.23 11.72 1.26
CA ASN A 11 -14.49 12.15 1.86
C ASN A 11 -15.74 11.88 1.00
N VAL A 12 -15.55 11.53 -0.27
CA VAL A 12 -16.65 11.24 -1.22
C VAL A 12 -17.02 9.76 -1.22
N MET A 13 -16.09 8.90 -0.79
CA MET A 13 -16.29 7.45 -0.76
C MET A 13 -17.38 7.04 0.24
N LYS A 14 -18.23 6.09 -0.15
CA LYS A 14 -19.25 5.52 0.73
C LYS A 14 -18.62 4.96 2.00
N LYS A 15 -19.27 5.20 3.14
CA LYS A 15 -18.77 4.80 4.46
C LYS A 15 -18.57 3.28 4.57
N SER A 16 -19.49 2.48 4.01
CA SER A 16 -19.36 1.01 3.98
C SER A 16 -18.09 0.57 3.27
N ARG A 17 -17.81 1.16 2.08
CA ARG A 17 -16.62 0.87 1.29
C ARG A 17 -15.34 1.25 2.04
N LYS A 18 -15.33 2.43 2.66
CA LYS A 18 -14.22 2.88 3.49
C LYS A 18 -13.99 1.95 4.69
N SER A 19 -15.04 1.56 5.39
CA SER A 19 -14.94 0.64 6.52
C SER A 19 -14.44 -0.75 6.11
N SER A 20 -14.83 -1.25 4.93
CA SER A 20 -14.29 -2.52 4.44
C SER A 20 -12.78 -2.42 4.17
N TYR A 21 -12.31 -1.36 3.51
CA TYR A 21 -10.86 -1.15 3.31
C TYR A 21 -10.11 -1.03 4.63
N GLU A 22 -10.63 -0.27 5.57
CA GLU A 22 -10.05 -0.10 6.89
C GLU A 22 -9.98 -1.42 7.69
N PHE A 23 -11.06 -2.21 7.65
CA PHE A 23 -11.07 -3.54 8.28
C PHE A 23 -9.98 -4.42 7.72
N PHE A 24 -9.90 -4.47 6.44
CA PHE A 24 -8.94 -5.28 5.77
C PHE A 24 -7.49 -4.76 5.87
N ALA A 25 -7.25 -3.48 5.93
CA ALA A 25 -5.91 -2.93 6.17
C ALA A 25 -5.33 -3.44 7.52
N GLY A 26 -6.18 -3.72 8.49
CA GLY A 26 -5.79 -4.33 9.76
C GLY A 26 -5.42 -5.82 9.67
N LEU A 27 -5.80 -6.50 8.60
CA LEU A 27 -5.54 -7.93 8.43
C LEU A 27 -4.28 -8.20 7.60
N MET A 28 -4.12 -7.44 6.55
CA MET A 28 -3.10 -7.69 5.53
C MET A 28 -2.68 -6.38 4.87
N GLU A 29 -1.41 -6.22 4.71
CA GLU A 29 -0.83 -5.10 3.97
C GLU A 29 -1.27 -5.11 2.49
N PRO A 30 -1.43 -3.94 1.87
CA PRO A 30 -1.67 -3.86 0.43
C PRO A 30 -0.46 -4.34 -0.34
N TRP A 31 -0.68 -4.81 -1.56
CA TRP A 31 0.39 -5.18 -2.46
C TRP A 31 1.18 -3.95 -2.89
N ASP A 32 2.47 -4.14 -2.92
CA ASP A 32 3.45 -3.16 -3.32
C ASP A 32 3.76 -3.29 -4.82
N GLY A 33 3.79 -2.17 -5.52
CA GLY A 33 4.21 -2.08 -6.93
C GLY A 33 3.09 -2.24 -7.95
N PRO A 34 3.46 -2.06 -9.25
CA PRO A 34 2.52 -2.18 -10.36
C PRO A 34 1.99 -3.60 -10.51
N ALA A 35 0.67 -3.72 -10.60
CA ALA A 35 0.01 -5.01 -10.73
C ALA A 35 -1.08 -4.99 -11.81
N ALA A 36 -1.09 -6.01 -12.65
CA ALA A 36 -2.21 -6.37 -13.49
C ALA A 36 -2.51 -7.84 -13.22
N MET A 37 -3.69 -8.12 -12.70
CA MET A 37 -4.06 -9.47 -12.29
C MET A 37 -5.33 -9.90 -13.01
N ALA A 38 -5.33 -11.15 -13.45
CA ALA A 38 -6.51 -11.84 -13.94
C ALA A 38 -6.70 -13.12 -13.12
N PHE A 39 -7.93 -13.43 -12.79
CA PHE A 39 -8.28 -14.61 -12.00
C PHE A 39 -9.68 -15.11 -12.33
N SER A 40 -9.95 -16.36 -12.01
CA SER A 40 -11.25 -16.99 -12.19
C SER A 40 -11.50 -18.01 -11.08
N ASP A 41 -12.77 -18.18 -10.75
CA ASP A 41 -13.27 -19.24 -9.86
C ASP A 41 -14.06 -20.31 -10.63
N GLY A 42 -14.04 -20.26 -11.96
CA GLY A 42 -14.79 -21.13 -12.86
C GLY A 42 -16.20 -20.63 -13.19
N ARG A 43 -16.75 -19.67 -12.42
CA ARG A 43 -18.05 -19.04 -12.65
C ARG A 43 -17.93 -17.59 -13.02
N LYS A 44 -16.90 -16.97 -12.51
CA LYS A 44 -16.59 -15.56 -12.72
C LYS A 44 -15.17 -15.41 -13.22
N ILE A 45 -14.97 -14.44 -14.08
CA ILE A 45 -13.66 -14.05 -14.58
C ILE A 45 -13.46 -12.58 -14.19
N ALA A 46 -12.34 -12.28 -13.58
CA ALA A 46 -12.06 -10.94 -13.13
C ALA A 46 -10.64 -10.49 -13.50
N ALA A 47 -10.51 -9.20 -13.65
CA ALA A 47 -9.22 -8.56 -13.82
C ALA A 47 -9.18 -7.25 -13.04
N THR A 48 -8.00 -6.89 -12.53
CA THR A 48 -7.80 -5.64 -11.80
C THR A 48 -6.44 -5.05 -12.12
N LEU A 49 -6.38 -3.73 -12.09
CA LEU A 49 -5.13 -2.98 -12.09
C LEU A 49 -4.90 -2.35 -10.71
N ASP A 50 -3.63 -2.10 -10.40
CA ASP A 50 -3.26 -1.25 -9.28
C ASP A 50 -3.81 0.18 -9.45
N ARG A 51 -3.79 0.98 -8.39
CA ARG A 51 -4.34 2.33 -8.40
C ARG A 51 -3.67 3.26 -9.43
N ASN A 52 -2.40 3.02 -9.75
CA ASN A 52 -1.67 3.82 -10.74
C ASN A 52 -1.88 3.32 -12.17
N GLY A 53 -2.27 2.05 -12.33
CA GLY A 53 -2.56 1.44 -13.62
C GLY A 53 -1.38 1.45 -14.60
N LEU A 54 -0.17 1.27 -14.10
CA LEU A 54 1.06 1.31 -14.92
C LEU A 54 1.15 0.12 -15.89
N ARG A 55 0.55 -1.00 -15.55
CA ARG A 55 0.48 -2.17 -16.43
C ARG A 55 -0.63 -1.98 -17.46
N PRO A 56 -0.35 -2.24 -18.74
CA PRO A 56 -1.39 -2.18 -19.76
C PRO A 56 -2.39 -3.33 -19.61
N ALA A 57 -3.67 -3.03 -19.73
CA ALA A 57 -4.73 -4.02 -19.80
C ALA A 57 -5.85 -3.48 -20.68
N ARG A 58 -6.08 -4.13 -21.80
CA ARG A 58 -7.12 -3.79 -22.76
C ARG A 58 -8.11 -4.93 -22.88
N TYR A 59 -9.37 -4.61 -23.09
CA TYR A 59 -10.37 -5.65 -23.35
C TYR A 59 -11.28 -5.26 -24.49
N ILE A 60 -11.78 -6.28 -25.14
CA ILE A 60 -12.77 -6.17 -26.18
C ILE A 60 -13.95 -7.08 -25.84
N VAL A 61 -15.12 -6.69 -26.33
CA VAL A 61 -16.33 -7.52 -26.34
C VAL A 61 -16.80 -7.64 -27.78
N THR A 62 -16.93 -8.84 -28.25
CA THR A 62 -17.32 -9.14 -29.64
C THR A 62 -18.83 -9.25 -29.80
N ALA A 63 -19.27 -9.34 -31.06
CA ALA A 63 -20.68 -9.47 -31.40
C ALA A 63 -21.31 -10.76 -30.87
N ASP A 64 -20.55 -11.84 -30.79
CA ASP A 64 -20.93 -13.11 -30.19
C ASP A 64 -20.82 -13.17 -28.66
N ASN A 65 -20.57 -12.03 -28.03
CA ASN A 65 -20.36 -11.85 -26.58
C ASN A 65 -19.11 -12.56 -26.03
N THR A 66 -18.11 -12.80 -26.83
CA THR A 66 -16.79 -13.20 -26.35
C THR A 66 -16.08 -12.00 -25.75
N ILE A 67 -15.46 -12.19 -24.60
CA ILE A 67 -14.63 -11.17 -23.95
C ILE A 67 -13.17 -11.61 -24.00
N LEU A 68 -12.33 -10.75 -24.55
CA LEU A 68 -10.89 -10.94 -24.58
C LEU A 68 -10.22 -9.80 -23.84
N MET A 69 -9.36 -10.13 -22.88
CA MET A 69 -8.49 -9.16 -22.23
C MET A 69 -7.03 -9.52 -22.44
N ALA A 70 -6.22 -8.53 -22.80
CA ALA A 70 -4.78 -8.67 -23.01
C ALA A 70 -4.05 -7.37 -22.73
N SER A 71 -2.72 -7.43 -22.65
CA SER A 71 -1.88 -6.24 -22.54
C SER A 71 -1.97 -5.36 -23.78
N GLU A 72 -2.17 -5.98 -24.94
CA GLU A 72 -2.17 -5.31 -26.24
C GLU A 72 -3.41 -5.69 -27.07
N VAL A 73 -3.68 -4.88 -28.09
CA VAL A 73 -4.73 -5.15 -29.07
C VAL A 73 -4.17 -6.05 -30.16
N GLY A 74 -5.03 -6.92 -30.72
CA GLY A 74 -4.65 -7.77 -31.88
C GLY A 74 -3.91 -9.05 -31.51
N VAL A 75 -3.94 -9.47 -30.25
CA VAL A 75 -3.32 -10.73 -29.79
C VAL A 75 -3.99 -11.98 -30.39
N LEU A 76 -5.24 -11.86 -30.82
CA LEU A 76 -5.96 -12.90 -31.55
C LEU A 76 -6.28 -12.42 -32.97
N PRO A 77 -5.50 -12.85 -33.98
CA PRO A 77 -5.73 -12.44 -35.37
C PRO A 77 -7.09 -12.90 -35.96
N SER A 78 -7.73 -13.88 -35.34
CA SER A 78 -9.05 -14.39 -35.75
C SER A 78 -10.19 -13.41 -35.48
N ILE A 79 -10.00 -12.44 -34.57
CA ILE A 79 -11.01 -11.43 -34.24
C ILE A 79 -10.82 -10.23 -35.17
N LYS A 80 -11.82 -10.00 -36.02
CA LYS A 80 -11.82 -8.84 -36.92
C LYS A 80 -12.37 -7.60 -36.24
N GLU A 81 -11.94 -6.43 -36.67
CA GLU A 81 -12.40 -5.14 -36.12
C GLU A 81 -13.92 -4.97 -36.24
N GLU A 82 -14.53 -5.50 -37.32
CA GLU A 82 -15.97 -5.47 -37.58
C GLU A 82 -16.79 -6.27 -36.57
N ASP A 83 -16.19 -7.27 -35.91
CA ASP A 83 -16.84 -8.09 -34.90
C ASP A 83 -16.82 -7.50 -33.51
N ILE A 84 -16.11 -6.39 -33.29
CA ILE A 84 -15.92 -5.81 -32.00
C ILE A 84 -17.03 -4.80 -31.65
N LYS A 85 -17.81 -5.09 -30.61
CA LYS A 85 -18.82 -4.17 -30.07
C LYS A 85 -18.24 -3.14 -29.11
N ILE A 86 -17.32 -3.55 -28.24
CA ILE A 86 -16.70 -2.72 -27.23
C ILE A 86 -15.19 -2.91 -27.30
N LYS A 87 -14.48 -1.80 -27.33
CA LYS A 87 -13.01 -1.76 -27.27
C LYS A 87 -12.61 -0.74 -26.23
N TRP A 88 -12.06 -1.23 -25.13
CA TRP A 88 -11.76 -0.39 -23.98
C TRP A 88 -10.48 -0.81 -23.28
N ARG A 89 -10.01 0.00 -22.39
CA ARG A 89 -8.91 -0.34 -21.47
C ARG A 89 -9.42 -0.39 -20.05
N LEU A 90 -8.89 -1.32 -19.26
CA LEU A 90 -9.08 -1.33 -17.83
C LEU A 90 -8.40 -0.09 -17.22
N GLN A 91 -9.16 0.68 -16.44
CA GLN A 91 -8.65 1.91 -15.88
C GLN A 91 -7.89 1.66 -14.57
N PRO A 92 -7.00 2.58 -14.17
CA PRO A 92 -6.28 2.53 -12.90
C PRO A 92 -7.23 2.34 -11.72
N GLY A 93 -6.89 1.40 -10.82
CA GLY A 93 -7.68 1.10 -9.63
C GLY A 93 -9.06 0.50 -9.88
N LYS A 94 -9.36 0.11 -11.12
CA LYS A 94 -10.65 -0.47 -11.51
C LYS A 94 -10.55 -1.97 -11.70
N MET A 95 -11.72 -2.61 -11.59
CA MET A 95 -11.90 -4.05 -11.80
C MET A 95 -12.85 -4.28 -12.97
N LEU A 96 -12.54 -5.28 -13.74
CA LEU A 96 -13.46 -5.90 -14.70
C LEU A 96 -13.93 -7.23 -14.10
N LEU A 97 -15.21 -7.40 -13.93
CA LEU A 97 -15.79 -8.67 -13.50
C LEU A 97 -16.82 -9.13 -14.52
N VAL A 98 -16.69 -10.35 -14.97
CA VAL A 98 -17.63 -11.03 -15.85
C VAL A 98 -18.26 -12.18 -15.08
N ASP A 99 -19.56 -12.15 -14.93
CA ASP A 99 -20.33 -13.26 -14.37
C ASP A 99 -20.81 -14.14 -15.52
N LEU A 100 -20.33 -15.38 -15.56
CA LEU A 100 -20.66 -16.34 -16.63
C LEU A 100 -22.04 -16.96 -16.43
N GLU A 101 -22.54 -17.01 -15.20
CA GLU A 101 -23.88 -17.52 -14.90
C GLU A 101 -24.95 -16.47 -15.26
N GLU A 102 -24.74 -15.22 -14.83
CA GLU A 102 -25.62 -14.11 -15.17
C GLU A 102 -25.40 -13.56 -16.60
N LYS A 103 -24.32 -13.99 -17.25
CA LYS A 103 -23.92 -13.59 -18.62
C LYS A 103 -23.82 -12.08 -18.80
N ARG A 104 -23.24 -11.39 -17.81
CA ARG A 104 -23.07 -9.95 -17.84
C ARG A 104 -21.73 -9.49 -17.29
N ILE A 105 -21.35 -8.28 -17.67
CA ILE A 105 -20.24 -7.55 -17.06
C ILE A 105 -20.79 -6.79 -15.85
N ILE A 106 -20.17 -7.00 -14.68
CA ILE A 106 -20.49 -6.29 -13.46
C ILE A 106 -19.58 -5.07 -13.37
N SER A 107 -20.15 -3.91 -13.11
CA SER A 107 -19.38 -2.67 -13.00
C SER A 107 -18.50 -2.67 -11.74
N ASP A 108 -17.39 -1.92 -11.78
CA ASP A 108 -16.49 -1.75 -10.64
C ASP A 108 -17.22 -1.25 -9.38
N ASP A 109 -18.11 -0.29 -9.55
CA ASP A 109 -18.86 0.29 -8.42
C ASP A 109 -19.86 -0.70 -7.83
N GLU A 110 -20.58 -1.44 -8.67
CA GLU A 110 -21.50 -2.49 -8.21
C GLU A 110 -20.76 -3.58 -7.44
N LEU A 111 -19.62 -4.03 -7.96
CA LEU A 111 -18.79 -5.04 -7.32
C LEU A 111 -18.27 -4.56 -5.96
N LYS A 112 -17.70 -3.37 -5.91
CA LYS A 112 -17.13 -2.81 -4.67
C LYS A 112 -18.21 -2.55 -3.62
N ASP A 113 -19.38 -2.08 -4.04
CA ASP A 113 -20.51 -1.88 -3.14
C ASP A 113 -21.05 -3.20 -2.60
N SER A 114 -21.18 -4.22 -3.43
CA SER A 114 -21.57 -5.57 -3.01
C SER A 114 -20.59 -6.12 -1.96
N LEU A 115 -19.31 -6.15 -2.27
CA LEU A 115 -18.26 -6.65 -1.37
C LEU A 115 -18.18 -5.88 -0.04
N SER A 116 -18.39 -4.57 -0.09
CA SER A 116 -18.32 -3.72 1.11
C SER A 116 -19.56 -3.79 2.00
N SER A 117 -20.65 -4.32 1.47
CA SER A 117 -21.93 -4.47 2.19
C SER A 117 -22.17 -5.90 2.64
N GLU A 118 -21.32 -6.86 2.26
CA GLU A 118 -21.47 -8.28 2.57
C GLU A 118 -21.40 -8.55 4.08
N PHE A 119 -20.55 -7.82 4.79
CA PHE A 119 -20.36 -7.98 6.22
C PHE A 119 -20.42 -6.64 6.96
N PRO A 120 -20.72 -6.64 8.27
CA PRO A 120 -20.84 -5.43 9.07
C PRO A 120 -19.47 -4.89 9.52
N TYR A 121 -18.57 -4.57 8.59
CA TYR A 121 -17.19 -4.17 8.87
C TYR A 121 -17.07 -3.01 9.85
N GLU A 122 -17.93 -1.99 9.74
CA GLU A 122 -17.91 -0.85 10.66
C GLU A 122 -18.18 -1.28 12.11
N LYS A 123 -19.11 -2.23 12.29
CA LYS A 123 -19.43 -2.76 13.62
C LYS A 123 -18.23 -3.52 14.19
N TRP A 124 -17.60 -4.36 13.40
CA TRP A 124 -16.43 -5.12 13.81
C TRP A 124 -15.27 -4.21 14.20
N ILE A 125 -14.97 -3.18 13.39
CA ILE A 125 -13.93 -2.21 13.72
C ILE A 125 -14.21 -1.56 15.09
N LYS A 126 -15.42 -1.12 15.34
CA LYS A 126 -15.79 -0.48 16.60
C LYS A 126 -15.70 -1.40 17.82
N GLN A 127 -16.00 -2.69 17.64
CA GLN A 127 -15.99 -3.67 18.72
C GLN A 127 -14.59 -4.19 19.03
N ASP A 128 -13.78 -4.39 17.99
CA ASP A 128 -12.55 -5.19 18.10
C ASP A 128 -11.30 -4.34 18.22
N ARG A 129 -11.37 -3.04 17.90
CA ARG A 129 -10.20 -2.15 17.96
C ARG A 129 -10.12 -1.37 19.24
N ILE A 130 -8.96 -1.49 19.89
CA ILE A 130 -8.59 -0.70 21.06
C ILE A 130 -7.49 0.27 20.61
N ARG A 131 -7.71 1.56 20.74
CA ARG A 131 -6.67 2.55 20.44
C ARG A 131 -5.69 2.65 21.60
N LEU A 132 -4.39 2.69 21.28
CA LEU A 132 -3.35 2.87 22.28
C LEU A 132 -3.59 4.12 23.13
N SER A 133 -4.05 5.21 22.51
CA SER A 133 -4.37 6.46 23.21
C SER A 133 -5.45 6.31 24.29
N SER A 134 -6.32 5.28 24.19
CA SER A 134 -7.33 4.97 25.22
C SER A 134 -6.76 4.24 26.44
N LEU A 135 -5.58 3.65 26.31
CA LEU A 135 -4.88 2.88 27.34
C LEU A 135 -3.86 3.73 28.12
N ARG A 136 -4.07 5.02 28.22
CA ARG A 136 -3.11 5.94 28.87
C ARG A 136 -2.69 5.44 30.25
N SER A 137 -1.38 5.27 30.42
CA SER A 137 -0.79 5.06 31.75
C SER A 137 -0.96 6.32 32.58
N LYS A 138 -1.34 6.16 33.84
CA LYS A 138 -1.42 7.26 34.82
C LYS A 138 -0.03 7.64 35.35
N THR A 139 0.97 6.80 35.14
CA THR A 139 2.33 7.03 35.59
C THR A 139 3.20 7.57 34.46
N LYS A 140 3.76 8.76 34.65
CA LYS A 140 4.81 9.27 33.77
C LYS A 140 6.09 8.46 34.02
N PRO A 141 6.74 7.91 32.96
CA PRO A 141 8.01 7.25 33.16
C PRO A 141 9.04 8.26 33.71
N SER A 142 9.78 7.86 34.75
CA SER A 142 10.91 8.62 35.26
C SER A 142 12.17 8.14 34.55
N TYR A 143 12.89 9.05 33.92
CA TYR A 143 14.15 8.74 33.24
C TYR A 143 15.33 9.23 34.06
N ASP A 144 16.28 8.33 34.30
CA ASP A 144 17.57 8.69 34.90
C ASP A 144 18.54 9.09 33.79
N PHE A 145 18.64 10.39 33.54
CA PHE A 145 19.53 10.94 32.52
C PHE A 145 21.01 10.61 32.76
N GLY A 146 21.43 10.33 34.02
CA GLY A 146 22.77 9.87 34.30
C GLY A 146 23.12 8.53 33.70
N LYS A 147 22.11 7.71 33.40
CA LYS A 147 22.27 6.40 32.76
C LYS A 147 22.04 6.40 31.27
N LEU A 148 21.68 7.55 30.68
CA LEU A 148 21.29 7.66 29.27
C LEU A 148 22.36 7.10 28.32
N LEU A 149 23.62 7.47 28.53
CA LEU A 149 24.73 7.01 27.70
C LEU A 149 24.90 5.48 27.74
N ASN A 150 24.69 4.88 28.90
CA ASN A 150 24.78 3.43 29.04
C ASN A 150 23.61 2.72 28.35
N LEU A 151 22.40 3.31 28.44
CA LEU A 151 21.23 2.82 27.75
C LEU A 151 21.43 2.90 26.22
N GLN A 152 21.91 4.04 25.73
CA GLN A 152 22.21 4.18 24.29
C GLN A 152 23.20 3.12 23.81
N LYS A 153 24.26 2.87 24.57
CA LYS A 153 25.24 1.80 24.26
C LYS A 153 24.60 0.40 24.31
N CYS A 154 23.77 0.13 25.31
CA CYS A 154 23.08 -1.16 25.42
C CYS A 154 22.15 -1.44 24.24
N PHE A 155 21.51 -0.39 23.72
CA PHE A 155 20.63 -0.50 22.53
C PHE A 155 21.37 -0.33 21.21
N GLY A 156 22.71 -0.20 21.22
CA GLY A 156 23.54 -0.14 20.03
C GLY A 156 23.52 1.20 19.29
N TYR A 157 23.01 2.27 19.91
CA TYR A 157 23.00 3.59 19.27
C TYR A 157 24.42 4.19 19.22
N SER A 158 24.86 4.49 18.02
CA SER A 158 26.07 5.27 17.77
C SER A 158 25.81 6.78 17.86
N LYS A 159 26.87 7.58 17.89
CA LYS A 159 26.75 9.05 17.80
C LYS A 159 26.16 9.49 16.45
N GLU A 160 26.40 8.69 15.42
CA GLU A 160 25.90 8.92 14.07
C GLU A 160 24.38 8.71 14.02
N ASP A 161 23.90 7.59 14.60
CA ASP A 161 22.46 7.31 14.71
C ASP A 161 21.72 8.44 15.42
N ILE A 162 22.28 8.94 16.51
CA ILE A 162 21.67 10.03 17.27
C ILE A 162 21.62 11.32 16.42
N LYS A 163 22.73 11.67 15.76
CA LYS A 163 22.85 12.94 15.05
C LYS A 163 22.10 12.96 13.73
N PHE A 164 22.17 11.88 12.94
CA PHE A 164 21.65 11.86 11.59
C PHE A 164 20.28 11.20 11.45
N PHE A 165 19.87 10.40 12.43
CA PHE A 165 18.57 9.73 12.39
C PHE A 165 17.63 10.26 13.48
N LEU A 166 18.00 10.12 14.75
CA LEU A 166 17.10 10.46 15.85
C LEU A 166 16.86 11.96 16.00
N GLN A 167 17.92 12.77 15.88
CA GLN A 167 17.80 14.22 16.05
C GLN A 167 16.90 14.88 14.99
N PRO A 168 17.01 14.60 13.69
CA PRO A 168 16.05 15.10 12.70
C PRO A 168 14.61 14.63 12.95
N MET A 169 14.42 13.37 13.30
CA MET A 169 13.08 12.86 13.65
C MET A 169 12.46 13.62 14.81
N MET A 170 13.26 13.95 15.83
CA MET A 170 12.81 14.67 17.01
C MET A 170 12.51 16.15 16.71
N ILE A 171 13.34 16.81 15.91
CA ILE A 171 13.21 18.25 15.61
C ILE A 171 12.15 18.50 14.56
N ASP A 172 12.18 17.73 13.48
CA ASP A 172 11.38 17.98 12.28
C ASP A 172 10.10 17.12 12.24
N GLY A 173 10.00 16.09 13.11
CA GLY A 173 8.88 15.15 13.12
C GLY A 173 8.78 14.32 11.83
N GLN A 174 9.89 14.15 11.13
CA GLN A 174 9.97 13.45 9.85
C GLN A 174 11.08 12.41 9.86
N ASP A 175 10.89 11.35 9.08
CA ASP A 175 11.97 10.40 8.86
C ASP A 175 13.15 11.09 8.15
N PRO A 176 14.40 10.84 8.60
CA PRO A 176 15.56 11.39 7.95
C PRO A 176 15.69 10.81 6.54
N VAL A 177 15.71 11.68 5.55
CA VAL A 177 15.93 11.30 4.15
C VAL A 177 17.41 11.47 3.85
N GLY A 178 18.08 10.35 3.61
CA GLY A 178 19.44 10.33 3.11
C GLY A 178 19.50 9.88 1.66
N SER A 179 20.47 10.38 0.92
CA SER A 179 20.81 9.80 -0.36
C SER A 179 22.21 9.22 -0.29
N MET A 180 22.37 7.99 -0.76
CA MET A 180 23.69 7.44 -1.02
C MET A 180 24.19 8.02 -2.34
N GLY A 181 24.86 9.16 -2.25
CA GLY A 181 25.52 9.80 -3.36
C GLY A 181 26.64 8.89 -3.92
N ARG A 182 26.90 9.02 -5.19
CA ARG A 182 28.04 8.39 -5.82
C ARG A 182 29.22 9.38 -5.78
N ASP A 183 30.17 9.15 -4.89
CA ASP A 183 31.38 9.99 -4.74
C ASP A 183 32.50 9.63 -5.73
N ILE A 184 32.18 8.89 -6.78
CA ILE A 184 33.14 8.54 -7.81
C ILE A 184 33.30 9.75 -8.75
N PRO A 185 34.53 10.32 -8.88
CA PRO A 185 34.80 11.42 -9.82
C PRO A 185 34.42 11.03 -11.24
N LEU A 186 34.02 12.03 -12.01
CA LEU A 186 33.74 11.84 -13.45
C LEU A 186 34.94 11.21 -14.13
N ALA A 187 34.74 10.21 -14.97
CA ALA A 187 35.82 9.53 -15.68
C ALA A 187 36.67 10.50 -16.52
N ALA A 188 36.02 11.53 -17.10
CA ALA A 188 36.68 12.57 -17.89
C ALA A 188 37.69 13.45 -17.08
N LEU A 189 37.54 13.48 -15.76
CA LEU A 189 38.42 14.22 -14.86
C LEU A 189 39.41 13.31 -14.11
N SER A 190 39.51 12.05 -14.49
CA SER A 190 40.38 11.06 -13.86
C SER A 190 41.78 11.08 -14.51
N ASP A 191 42.84 11.12 -13.70
CA ASP A 191 44.21 10.93 -14.14
C ASP A 191 44.53 9.48 -14.49
N LYS A 192 43.63 8.57 -14.25
CA LYS A 192 43.77 7.12 -14.52
C LYS A 192 42.93 6.75 -15.74
N SER A 193 43.47 5.81 -16.52
CA SER A 193 42.71 5.18 -17.60
C SER A 193 41.44 4.50 -17.03
N ARG A 194 40.30 4.84 -17.59
CA ARG A 194 38.98 4.32 -17.23
C ARG A 194 38.41 3.46 -18.34
N LEU A 195 37.51 2.55 -17.96
CA LEU A 195 36.80 1.74 -18.94
C LEU A 195 35.82 2.61 -19.73
N LEU A 196 35.60 2.26 -20.99
CA LEU A 196 34.81 3.08 -21.90
C LEU A 196 33.43 3.42 -21.36
N TYR A 197 32.75 2.47 -20.72
CA TYR A 197 31.39 2.69 -20.15
C TYR A 197 31.40 3.66 -18.97
N ASP A 198 32.52 3.93 -18.31
CA ASP A 198 32.60 4.91 -17.22
C ASP A 198 32.44 6.35 -17.71
N TYR A 199 32.64 6.59 -19.01
CA TYR A 199 32.47 7.90 -19.64
C TYR A 199 31.02 8.21 -20.03
N PHE A 200 30.15 7.21 -19.97
CA PHE A 200 28.75 7.37 -20.35
C PHE A 200 27.85 7.28 -19.11
N PHE A 201 27.08 8.32 -18.92
CA PHE A 201 26.09 8.38 -17.84
C PHE A 201 24.68 8.40 -18.42
N GLN A 202 23.86 7.56 -17.91
CA GLN A 202 22.43 7.68 -18.11
C GLN A 202 21.93 8.88 -17.31
N LYS A 203 21.41 9.90 -18.00
CA LYS A 203 20.96 11.16 -17.37
C LYS A 203 19.66 11.01 -16.59
N PHE A 204 18.93 9.96 -16.81
CA PHE A 204 17.73 9.61 -16.06
C PHE A 204 17.75 8.13 -15.71
N ALA A 205 17.23 7.80 -14.55
CA ALA A 205 16.98 6.42 -14.16
C ALA A 205 15.53 6.11 -14.49
N GLN A 206 15.31 5.05 -15.25
CA GLN A 206 13.98 4.50 -15.42
C GLN A 206 13.75 3.47 -14.32
N VAL A 207 12.83 3.77 -13.41
CA VAL A 207 12.48 2.87 -12.33
C VAL A 207 11.28 2.04 -12.80
N THR A 208 11.48 0.73 -12.92
CA THR A 208 10.41 -0.19 -13.31
C THR A 208 9.37 -0.33 -12.21
N ASN A 209 9.83 -0.42 -10.97
CA ASN A 209 8.99 -0.45 -9.79
C ASN A 209 9.42 0.72 -8.90
N PRO A 210 8.69 1.85 -8.91
CA PRO A 210 9.00 2.94 -8.03
C PRO A 210 8.88 2.49 -6.57
N PRO A 211 9.75 2.94 -5.67
CA PRO A 211 9.64 2.61 -4.26
C PRO A 211 8.31 3.12 -3.72
N ILE A 212 7.61 2.29 -2.98
CA ILE A 212 6.43 2.69 -2.23
C ILE A 212 6.89 3.21 -0.89
N ASP A 213 6.58 4.48 -0.69
CA ASP A 213 6.80 5.17 0.58
C ASP A 213 5.43 5.24 1.29
N PRO A 214 5.29 4.68 2.50
CA PRO A 214 4.03 4.72 3.25
C PRO A 214 3.47 6.13 3.43
N ILE A 215 4.31 7.15 3.50
CA ILE A 215 3.88 8.55 3.62
C ILE A 215 3.26 9.04 2.31
N ARG A 216 3.90 8.79 1.17
CA ARG A 216 3.36 9.15 -0.15
C ARG A 216 2.12 8.33 -0.50
N GLU A 217 2.12 7.08 -0.08
CA GLU A 217 1.07 6.11 -0.37
C GLU A 217 -0.02 6.07 0.70
N GLU A 218 -0.07 7.05 1.60
CA GLU A 218 -1.06 7.15 2.66
C GLU A 218 -2.51 7.03 2.16
N VAL A 219 -2.75 7.40 0.91
CA VAL A 219 -4.07 7.28 0.27
C VAL A 219 -4.55 5.83 0.13
N VAL A 220 -3.67 4.86 0.12
CA VAL A 220 -3.98 3.42 -0.01
C VAL A 220 -3.39 2.58 1.11
N MET A 221 -2.28 3.03 1.69
CA MET A 221 -1.59 2.36 2.78
C MET A 221 -1.96 3.01 4.10
N SER A 222 -2.08 2.20 5.13
CA SER A 222 -2.20 2.70 6.49
C SER A 222 -0.90 2.48 7.22
N LEU A 223 -0.35 3.52 7.83
CA LEU A 223 0.79 3.42 8.73
C LEU A 223 0.42 2.85 10.09
N LYS A 224 -0.87 2.60 10.31
CA LYS A 224 -1.35 2.01 11.55
C LYS A 224 -0.90 0.57 11.68
N THR A 225 -0.36 0.22 12.82
CA THR A 225 0.02 -1.15 13.17
C THR A 225 -1.04 -1.75 14.09
N TYR A 226 -1.37 -3.02 13.86
CA TYR A 226 -2.35 -3.74 14.66
C TYR A 226 -1.69 -4.91 15.36
N LEU A 227 -1.75 -4.92 16.68
CA LEU A 227 -1.24 -5.99 17.54
C LEU A 227 -2.40 -6.81 18.10
N GLY A 228 -2.30 -8.12 17.98
CA GLY A 228 -3.29 -9.07 18.48
C GLY A 228 -3.57 -10.20 17.49
N ALA A 229 -4.46 -11.10 17.86
CA ALA A 229 -4.87 -12.21 17.01
C ALA A 229 -5.76 -11.71 15.88
N LYS A 230 -5.30 -11.88 14.64
CA LYS A 230 -6.04 -11.49 13.45
C LYS A 230 -7.16 -12.51 13.17
N PRO A 231 -8.35 -12.06 12.72
CA PRO A 231 -9.42 -12.98 12.33
C PRO A 231 -9.02 -13.83 11.13
N ASN A 232 -9.67 -14.99 10.99
CA ASN A 232 -9.46 -15.87 9.86
C ASN A 232 -10.10 -15.26 8.59
N ILE A 233 -9.29 -14.98 7.58
CA ILE A 233 -9.76 -14.40 6.30
C ILE A 233 -10.58 -15.37 5.45
N PHE A 234 -10.57 -16.66 5.78
CA PHE A 234 -11.32 -17.70 5.06
C PHE A 234 -12.61 -18.10 5.76
N ASP A 235 -12.85 -17.61 6.98
CA ASP A 235 -14.03 -17.91 7.75
C ASP A 235 -14.57 -16.65 8.45
N PHE A 236 -15.25 -15.81 7.70
CA PHE A 236 -15.87 -14.60 8.23
C PHE A 236 -17.17 -14.85 9.01
N ASN A 237 -17.75 -16.04 8.93
CA ASN A 237 -18.97 -16.37 9.66
C ASN A 237 -18.68 -16.73 11.13
N ASN A 238 -17.48 -17.23 11.40
CA ASN A 238 -17.05 -17.63 12.75
C ASN A 238 -16.06 -16.61 13.31
N GLN A 239 -16.41 -15.33 13.24
CA GLN A 239 -15.60 -14.25 13.78
C GLN A 239 -15.65 -14.27 15.31
N ASN A 240 -14.73 -14.98 15.93
CA ASN A 240 -14.36 -14.68 17.30
C ASN A 240 -13.77 -13.27 17.33
N THR A 241 -14.43 -12.36 18.05
CA THR A 241 -14.02 -10.97 18.20
C THR A 241 -12.69 -10.88 18.94
N ASN A 242 -11.62 -10.99 18.22
CA ASN A 242 -10.27 -10.80 18.75
C ASN A 242 -9.99 -9.32 18.80
N LYS A 243 -9.75 -8.80 20.00
CA LYS A 243 -9.40 -7.40 20.16
C LYS A 243 -8.02 -7.13 19.58
N LEU A 244 -7.93 -6.12 18.74
CA LEU A 244 -6.70 -5.65 18.13
C LEU A 244 -6.32 -4.31 18.75
N LEU A 245 -5.09 -4.19 19.23
CA LEU A 245 -4.53 -2.92 19.65
C LEU A 245 -4.08 -2.15 18.40
N GLU A 246 -4.73 -1.01 18.17
CA GLU A 246 -4.37 -0.08 17.09
C GLU A 246 -3.31 0.90 17.61
N ILE A 247 -2.18 0.94 16.93
CA ILE A 247 -1.07 1.86 17.20
C ILE A 247 -0.96 2.79 16.01
N ASP A 248 -1.16 4.08 16.24
CA ASP A 248 -0.93 5.11 15.25
C ASP A 248 0.57 5.34 15.03
N PRO A 249 1.05 5.65 13.82
CA PRO A 249 2.47 5.88 13.54
C PRO A 249 3.07 7.04 14.36
N VAL A 250 2.28 8.08 14.60
CA VAL A 250 2.68 9.19 15.48
C VAL A 250 2.90 8.71 16.92
N SER A 251 2.06 7.77 17.40
CA SER A 251 2.23 7.15 18.70
C SER A 251 3.49 6.29 18.77
N TYR A 252 3.84 5.62 17.69
CA TYR A 252 5.06 4.83 17.61
C TYR A 252 6.32 5.73 17.74
N THR A 253 6.36 6.83 17.03
CA THR A 253 7.44 7.82 17.14
C THR A 253 7.52 8.42 18.55
N HIS A 254 6.38 8.70 19.17
CA HIS A 254 6.32 9.22 20.52
C HIS A 254 6.64 8.18 21.61
N LEU A 255 6.48 6.91 21.34
CA LEU A 255 6.86 5.83 22.26
C LEU A 255 8.37 5.60 22.28
N THR A 256 9.06 5.91 21.20
CA THR A 256 10.50 5.70 21.05
C THR A 256 11.32 6.93 21.37
N LEU A 257 10.73 8.12 21.31
CA LEU A 257 11.42 9.38 21.59
C LEU A 257 10.94 9.96 22.93
N PRO A 258 11.84 10.43 23.80
CA PRO A 258 11.46 11.22 24.95
C PRO A 258 10.75 12.48 24.44
N THR A 259 9.49 12.66 24.82
CA THR A 259 8.74 13.86 24.47
C THR A 259 9.46 15.09 25.01
N THR A 260 9.60 16.10 24.16
CA THR A 260 10.22 17.39 24.46
C THR A 260 9.49 18.25 25.51
N GLU A 261 8.51 17.71 26.20
CA GLU A 261 7.87 18.37 27.36
C GLU A 261 8.67 18.26 28.68
N ALA A 262 9.94 17.97 28.57
CA ALA A 262 10.85 17.97 29.71
C ALA A 262 11.97 18.99 29.50
N VAL A 263 11.62 20.24 29.20
CA VAL A 263 12.46 21.43 29.43
C VAL A 263 11.62 22.45 30.18
#